data_ddf51f93bc67b6063ef95fa551be9a85
#
_entry.id   ddf51f93bc67b6063ef95fa551be9a85
#
_cell.length_a   1.000
_cell.length_b   1.000
_cell.length_c   1.000
_cell.angle_alpha   90.00
_cell.angle_beta   90.00
_cell.angle_gamma   90.00
#
_symmetry.space_group_name_H-M   'P 1'
#
loop_
_entity.id
_entity.type
_entity.pdbx_description
1 polymer ?
#
loop_
_entity_poly.entity_id
_entity_poly.type
_entity_poly.pdbx_seq_one_letter_code
_entity_poly.pdbx_strand_id
1 'polypeptide(L)'
;YRGLGVETGYPMNYHVTGSLRLAHTEERMREFQRVRGMGRTQGMEIEVVGENDIRSRYPFIETRGLRGALYDPSDGDIDPAQLTQALAKGARDMGATIVRFCPVTGVRRDKGEWIVTTPDGEIRSEYVVNAAGYRAGEVGRMFGRDVPIMVMSHQYILFEEIPELKAWSEEAGRKLPLLRDVDTSWYLRQEKYGMNLGPYERGCRAHWASPDDPMPDDFSFQLFPDDLDRLEWYLNDAAERVH
;
A
#
# COMPACT_ATOMS: atom_id res chain seq x y z
N TYR A 1 -0.24 -2.00 13.91
CA TYR A 1 -0.14 -3.43 13.51
C TYR A 1 0.83 -4.24 14.36
N ARG A 2 1.81 -3.64 15.06
CA ARG A 2 2.86 -4.35 15.82
C ARG A 2 2.32 -5.39 16.83
N GLY A 3 1.22 -5.10 17.50
CA GLY A 3 0.61 -6.00 18.49
C GLY A 3 -0.40 -7.00 17.90
N LEU A 4 -0.85 -6.79 16.67
CA LEU A 4 -2.00 -7.51 16.13
C LEU A 4 -1.80 -9.02 16.03
N GLY A 5 -0.59 -9.46 15.66
CA GLY A 5 -0.27 -10.89 15.58
C GLY A 5 -0.35 -11.59 16.94
N VAL A 6 0.10 -10.91 17.99
CA VAL A 6 0.01 -11.43 19.39
C VAL A 6 -1.44 -11.38 19.86
N GLU A 7 -2.14 -10.26 19.63
CA GLU A 7 -3.52 -10.04 20.04
C GLU A 7 -4.48 -11.06 19.42
N THR A 8 -4.31 -11.37 18.15
CA THR A 8 -5.16 -12.30 17.43
C THR A 8 -4.67 -13.75 17.43
N GLY A 9 -3.42 -13.99 17.86
CA GLY A 9 -2.76 -15.29 17.74
C GLY A 9 -2.57 -15.74 16.27
N TYR A 10 -2.58 -14.81 15.30
CA TYR A 10 -2.36 -15.10 13.88
C TYR A 10 -0.95 -14.65 13.48
N PRO A 11 -0.12 -15.52 12.89
CA PRO A 11 1.24 -15.16 12.49
C PRO A 11 1.21 -14.07 11.41
N MET A 12 1.98 -13.01 11.60
CA MET A 12 2.10 -11.91 10.65
C MET A 12 3.55 -11.63 10.33
N ASN A 13 3.83 -11.50 9.05
CA ASN A 13 5.12 -11.07 8.51
C ASN A 13 5.14 -9.53 8.48
N TYR A 14 5.43 -8.94 9.63
CA TYR A 14 5.53 -7.49 9.79
C TYR A 14 6.96 -7.12 10.18
N HIS A 15 7.62 -6.34 9.31
CA HIS A 15 8.98 -5.89 9.51
C HIS A 15 9.02 -4.38 9.68
N VAL A 16 9.53 -3.90 10.80
CA VAL A 16 9.81 -2.48 11.03
C VAL A 16 11.19 -2.19 10.47
N THR A 17 11.25 -1.75 9.24
CA THR A 17 12.50 -1.47 8.51
C THR A 17 12.85 0.01 8.50
N GLY A 18 11.90 0.87 8.84
CA GLY A 18 11.94 2.29 8.56
C GLY A 18 11.65 2.60 7.09
N SER A 19 11.51 3.87 6.78
CA SER A 19 11.40 4.35 5.39
C SER A 19 12.16 5.65 5.17
N LEU A 20 12.71 5.81 3.98
CA LEU A 20 13.32 7.03 3.48
C LEU A 20 12.50 7.57 2.31
N ARG A 21 12.09 8.83 2.40
CA ARG A 21 11.50 9.58 1.29
C ARG A 21 12.51 10.60 0.81
N LEU A 22 12.96 10.48 -0.44
CA LEU A 22 14.01 11.31 -1.00
C LEU A 22 13.48 12.71 -1.39
N ALA A 23 14.35 13.70 -1.32
CA ALA A 23 14.08 15.08 -1.75
C ALA A 23 15.16 15.57 -2.70
N HIS A 24 14.76 16.00 -3.90
CA HIS A 24 15.63 16.60 -4.90
C HIS A 24 15.64 18.13 -4.82
N THR A 25 14.64 18.73 -4.18
CA THR A 25 14.43 20.18 -4.16
C THR A 25 14.32 20.74 -2.74
N GLU A 26 14.63 22.03 -2.60
CA GLU A 26 14.43 22.77 -1.36
C GLU A 26 12.94 22.88 -0.98
N GLU A 27 12.06 22.86 -1.97
CA GLU A 27 10.62 22.88 -1.73
C GLU A 27 10.18 21.56 -1.05
N ARG A 28 10.67 20.41 -1.54
CA ARG A 28 10.43 19.09 -0.93
C ARG A 28 11.00 19.03 0.48
N MET A 29 12.17 19.59 0.72
CA MET A 29 12.73 19.69 2.07
C MET A 29 11.86 20.52 3.00
N ARG A 30 11.31 21.65 2.54
CA ARG A 30 10.36 22.44 3.33
C ARG A 30 9.06 21.68 3.64
N GLU A 31 8.56 20.90 2.68
CA GLU A 31 7.44 19.99 2.93
C GLU A 31 7.78 18.97 4.03
N PHE A 32 8.93 18.34 3.95
CA PHE A 32 9.38 17.37 4.96
C PHE A 32 9.51 17.98 6.36
N GLN A 33 9.96 19.24 6.46
CA GLN A 33 9.97 19.94 7.74
C GLN A 33 8.54 20.13 8.30
N ARG A 34 7.55 20.42 7.44
CA ARG A 34 6.14 20.50 7.87
C ARG A 34 5.61 19.14 8.31
N VAL A 35 5.88 18.09 7.53
CA VAL A 35 5.48 16.70 7.89
C VAL A 35 6.09 16.29 9.22
N ARG A 36 7.38 16.56 9.43
CA ARG A 36 8.04 16.31 10.72
C ARG A 36 7.36 17.05 11.86
N GLY A 37 7.03 18.33 11.66
CA GLY A 37 6.31 19.14 12.64
C GLY A 37 4.95 18.55 13.02
N MET A 38 4.18 18.14 12.01
CA MET A 38 2.89 17.47 12.19
C MET A 38 3.06 16.11 12.90
N GLY A 39 4.03 15.29 12.49
CA GLY A 39 4.31 14.01 13.11
C GLY A 39 4.62 14.13 14.60
N ARG A 40 5.40 15.13 15.00
CA ARG A 40 5.70 15.41 16.42
C ARG A 40 4.45 15.66 17.27
N THR A 41 3.44 16.32 16.70
CA THR A 41 2.18 16.56 17.43
C THR A 41 1.37 15.27 17.65
N GLN A 42 1.71 14.21 16.90
CA GLN A 42 1.11 12.89 17.00
C GLN A 42 2.03 11.88 17.72
N GLY A 43 3.14 12.35 18.29
CA GLY A 43 4.10 11.48 18.96
C GLY A 43 4.95 10.61 18.03
N MET A 44 5.06 10.98 16.73
CA MET A 44 5.88 10.26 15.76
C MET A 44 7.32 10.79 15.77
N GLU A 45 8.29 9.88 15.72
CA GLU A 45 9.72 10.19 15.68
C GLU A 45 10.23 10.31 14.22
N ILE A 46 9.65 11.25 13.47
CA ILE A 46 10.06 11.51 12.08
C ILE A 46 11.26 12.46 12.05
N GLU A 47 12.28 12.10 11.28
CA GLU A 47 13.52 12.86 11.12
C GLU A 47 13.64 13.44 9.70
N VAL A 48 14.23 14.63 9.59
CA VAL A 48 14.75 15.14 8.31
C VAL A 48 16.25 14.96 8.33
N VAL A 49 16.77 14.20 7.39
CA VAL A 49 18.13 13.69 7.39
C VAL A 49 18.92 14.15 6.16
N GLY A 50 20.23 14.28 6.34
CA GLY A 50 21.16 14.64 5.27
C GLY A 50 21.80 13.44 4.58
N GLU A 51 22.71 13.73 3.67
CA GLU A 51 23.37 12.74 2.80
C GLU A 51 24.07 11.61 3.57
N ASN A 52 24.83 11.92 4.61
CA ASN A 52 25.55 10.92 5.39
C ASN A 52 24.61 9.96 6.10
N ASP A 53 23.49 10.46 6.63
CA ASP A 53 22.46 9.66 7.28
C ASP A 53 21.75 8.76 6.28
N ILE A 54 21.49 9.26 5.08
CA ILE A 54 20.88 8.47 3.99
C ILE A 54 21.81 7.28 3.67
N ARG A 55 23.09 7.54 3.40
CA ARG A 55 24.09 6.50 3.05
C ARG A 55 24.27 5.47 4.18
N SER A 56 24.26 5.90 5.43
CA SER A 56 24.41 4.97 6.56
C SER A 56 23.22 4.02 6.72
N ARG A 57 22.04 4.46 6.35
CA ARG A 57 20.81 3.66 6.41
C ARG A 57 20.59 2.82 5.15
N TYR A 58 21.03 3.33 4.01
CA TYR A 58 20.85 2.69 2.69
C TYR A 58 22.18 2.69 1.91
N PRO A 59 23.07 1.70 2.15
CA PRO A 59 24.45 1.72 1.61
C PRO A 59 24.56 1.69 0.09
N PHE A 60 23.55 1.20 -0.60
CA PHE A 60 23.53 1.05 -2.06
C PHE A 60 23.04 2.31 -2.80
N ILE A 61 22.83 3.43 -2.10
CA ILE A 61 22.23 4.62 -2.69
C ILE A 61 23.25 5.61 -3.23
N GLU A 62 23.04 6.09 -4.43
CA GLU A 62 23.70 7.29 -4.96
C GLU A 62 22.93 8.55 -4.46
N THR A 63 23.63 9.41 -3.74
CA THR A 63 23.03 10.60 -3.12
C THR A 63 23.22 11.88 -3.90
N ARG A 64 23.99 11.83 -4.99
CA ARG A 64 24.24 13.00 -5.84
C ARG A 64 22.92 13.62 -6.33
N GLY A 65 22.80 14.94 -6.14
CA GLY A 65 21.59 15.68 -6.50
C GLY A 65 20.47 15.65 -5.47
N LEU A 66 20.59 14.84 -4.42
CA LEU A 66 19.65 14.90 -3.30
C LEU A 66 19.92 16.10 -2.39
N ARG A 67 18.87 16.64 -1.82
CA ARG A 67 18.90 17.68 -0.77
C ARG A 67 18.79 17.08 0.63
N GLY A 68 18.27 15.87 0.74
CA GLY A 68 18.07 15.14 1.97
C GLY A 68 16.93 14.13 1.83
N ALA A 69 16.45 13.66 2.96
CA ALA A 69 15.32 12.76 3.03
C ALA A 69 14.48 12.97 4.29
N LEU A 70 13.26 12.47 4.26
CA LEU A 70 12.43 12.25 5.44
C LEU A 70 12.61 10.78 5.85
N TYR A 71 13.02 10.55 7.09
CA TYR A 71 13.15 9.20 7.66
C TYR A 71 12.07 8.97 8.70
N ASP A 72 11.33 7.88 8.56
CA ASP A 72 10.37 7.39 9.55
C ASP A 72 10.87 6.03 10.07
N PRO A 73 11.39 5.97 11.31
CA PRO A 73 11.88 4.72 11.89
C PRO A 73 10.77 3.71 12.22
N SER A 74 9.52 4.16 12.26
CA SER A 74 8.38 3.32 12.63
C SER A 74 7.68 2.66 11.44
N ASP A 75 8.02 3.07 10.21
CA ASP A 75 7.49 2.50 8.97
C ASP A 75 8.09 1.11 8.70
N GLY A 76 7.48 0.39 7.77
CA GLY A 76 7.92 -0.96 7.44
C GLY A 76 7.06 -1.64 6.39
N ASP A 77 7.26 -2.93 6.22
CA ASP A 77 6.49 -3.76 5.31
C ASP A 77 5.67 -4.83 6.05
N ILE A 78 4.55 -5.20 5.46
CA ILE A 78 3.65 -6.22 5.97
C ILE A 78 3.07 -7.02 4.79
N ASP A 79 2.85 -8.32 5.00
CA ASP A 79 2.08 -9.14 4.08
C ASP A 79 0.59 -8.77 4.18
N PRO A 80 -0.03 -8.24 3.12
CA PRO A 80 -1.41 -7.77 3.17
C PRO A 80 -2.42 -8.91 3.35
N ALA A 81 -2.12 -10.11 2.85
CA ALA A 81 -2.99 -11.27 3.02
C ALA A 81 -2.99 -11.73 4.48
N GLN A 82 -1.81 -11.82 5.11
CA GLN A 82 -1.69 -12.16 6.53
C GLN A 82 -2.37 -11.11 7.42
N LEU A 83 -2.17 -9.81 7.11
CA LEU A 83 -2.85 -8.74 7.84
C LEU A 83 -4.38 -8.90 7.77
N THR A 84 -4.92 -9.14 6.57
CA THR A 84 -6.36 -9.35 6.37
C THR A 84 -6.87 -10.54 7.16
N GLN A 85 -6.13 -11.66 7.15
CA GLN A 85 -6.52 -12.85 7.92
C GLN A 85 -6.43 -12.63 9.42
N ALA A 86 -5.42 -11.91 9.91
CA ALA A 86 -5.31 -11.56 11.33
C ALA A 86 -6.49 -10.70 11.80
N LEU A 87 -6.86 -9.68 11.02
CA LEU A 87 -8.02 -8.83 11.29
C LEU A 87 -9.32 -9.64 11.27
N ALA A 88 -9.49 -10.50 10.27
CA ALA A 88 -10.66 -11.37 10.16
C ALA A 88 -10.78 -12.36 11.33
N LYS A 89 -9.63 -12.93 11.77
CA LYS A 89 -9.60 -13.79 12.94
C LYS A 89 -10.00 -13.03 14.20
N GLY A 90 -9.38 -11.87 14.46
CA GLY A 90 -9.70 -11.04 15.61
C GLY A 90 -11.19 -10.63 15.65
N ALA A 91 -11.76 -10.26 14.50
CA ALA A 91 -13.18 -9.94 14.40
C ALA A 91 -14.07 -11.14 14.77
N ARG A 92 -13.75 -12.34 14.27
CA ARG A 92 -14.49 -13.57 14.62
C ARG A 92 -14.38 -13.90 16.10
N ASP A 93 -13.20 -13.79 16.67
CA ASP A 93 -12.95 -14.06 18.10
C ASP A 93 -13.77 -13.11 19.00
N MET A 94 -14.08 -11.89 18.48
CA MET A 94 -14.97 -10.92 19.13
C MET A 94 -16.45 -11.10 18.78
N GLY A 95 -16.83 -12.15 18.07
CA GLY A 95 -18.21 -12.50 17.76
C GLY A 95 -18.74 -11.97 16.42
N ALA A 96 -17.90 -11.40 15.57
CA ALA A 96 -18.33 -11.00 14.23
C ALA A 96 -18.54 -12.23 13.32
N THR A 97 -19.59 -12.21 12.51
CA THR A 97 -19.83 -13.20 11.47
C THR A 97 -19.23 -12.70 10.15
N ILE A 98 -18.33 -13.48 9.56
CA ILE A 98 -17.76 -13.20 8.23
C ILE A 98 -18.25 -14.26 7.27
N VAL A 99 -19.06 -13.86 6.30
CA VAL A 99 -19.58 -14.72 5.25
C VAL A 99 -18.78 -14.45 3.98
N ARG A 100 -18.15 -15.48 3.45
CA ARG A 100 -17.34 -15.40 2.22
C ARG A 100 -18.16 -15.93 1.04
N PHE A 101 -17.79 -15.46 -0.17
CA PHE A 101 -18.45 -15.89 -1.42
C PHE A 101 -19.97 -15.61 -1.44
N CYS A 102 -20.40 -14.58 -0.71
CA CYS A 102 -21.76 -14.15 -0.58
C CYS A 102 -21.87 -12.69 -1.03
N PRO A 103 -21.99 -12.43 -2.34
CA PRO A 103 -22.03 -11.07 -2.85
C PRO A 103 -23.34 -10.38 -2.42
N VAL A 104 -23.22 -9.08 -2.12
CA VAL A 104 -24.39 -8.22 -1.95
C VAL A 104 -24.94 -7.89 -3.33
N THR A 105 -26.20 -8.25 -3.57
CA THR A 105 -26.89 -8.06 -4.85
C THR A 105 -27.89 -6.90 -4.84
N GLY A 106 -28.21 -6.38 -3.66
CA GLY A 106 -29.12 -5.25 -3.54
C GLY A 106 -29.21 -4.73 -2.12
N VAL A 107 -29.69 -3.51 -2.00
CA VAL A 107 -29.94 -2.85 -0.72
C VAL A 107 -31.24 -2.05 -0.82
N ARG A 108 -32.08 -2.12 0.21
CA ARG A 108 -33.30 -1.32 0.33
C ARG A 108 -33.54 -0.90 1.77
N ARG A 109 -34.39 0.08 1.97
CA ARG A 109 -34.88 0.45 3.29
C ARG A 109 -36.28 -0.13 3.55
N ASP A 110 -36.46 -0.63 4.76
CA ASP A 110 -37.77 -1.09 5.25
C ASP A 110 -37.93 -0.74 6.75
N LYS A 111 -38.95 0.04 7.08
CA LYS A 111 -39.30 0.43 8.47
C LYS A 111 -38.14 1.05 9.27
N GLY A 112 -37.25 1.78 8.61
CA GLY A 112 -36.12 2.44 9.25
C GLY A 112 -34.82 1.64 9.27
N GLU A 113 -34.85 0.36 8.94
CA GLU A 113 -33.72 -0.53 8.83
C GLU A 113 -33.24 -0.68 7.39
N TRP A 114 -31.99 -1.08 7.22
CA TRP A 114 -31.45 -1.54 5.96
C TRP A 114 -31.69 -3.04 5.77
N ILE A 115 -32.11 -3.40 4.57
CA ILE A 115 -32.20 -4.78 4.12
C ILE A 115 -31.15 -4.98 3.06
N VAL A 116 -30.18 -5.82 3.36
CA VAL A 116 -29.10 -6.22 2.44
C VAL A 116 -29.48 -7.55 1.84
N THR A 117 -29.59 -7.61 0.51
CA THR A 117 -29.96 -8.82 -0.23
C THR A 117 -28.73 -9.55 -0.72
N THR A 118 -28.71 -10.86 -0.52
CA THR A 118 -27.66 -11.77 -0.99
C THR A 118 -28.30 -13.01 -1.62
N PRO A 119 -27.56 -13.84 -2.36
CA PRO A 119 -28.09 -15.12 -2.86
C PRO A 119 -28.56 -16.07 -1.75
N ASP A 120 -27.99 -15.94 -0.54
CA ASP A 120 -28.31 -16.81 0.60
C ASP A 120 -29.44 -16.26 1.49
N GLY A 121 -29.99 -15.09 1.15
CA GLY A 121 -31.09 -14.47 1.91
C GLY A 121 -30.86 -12.98 2.20
N GLU A 122 -31.68 -12.45 3.10
CA GLU A 122 -31.70 -11.05 3.49
C GLU A 122 -31.12 -10.85 4.90
N ILE A 123 -30.35 -9.79 5.07
CA ILE A 123 -29.82 -9.37 6.36
C ILE A 123 -30.43 -8.02 6.72
N ARG A 124 -30.97 -7.89 7.92
CA ARG A 124 -31.50 -6.64 8.48
C ARG A 124 -30.45 -5.97 9.37
N SER A 125 -30.27 -4.67 9.23
CA SER A 125 -29.30 -3.91 10.01
C SER A 125 -29.69 -2.43 10.14
N GLU A 126 -29.39 -1.82 11.28
CA GLU A 126 -29.50 -0.37 11.47
C GLU A 126 -28.47 0.41 10.64
N TYR A 127 -27.29 -0.15 10.48
CA TYR A 127 -26.17 0.47 9.78
C TYR A 127 -25.58 -0.49 8.76
N VAL A 128 -25.13 0.06 7.65
CA VAL A 128 -24.34 -0.65 6.64
C VAL A 128 -23.11 0.16 6.32
N VAL A 129 -21.94 -0.48 6.37
CA VAL A 129 -20.66 0.14 6.04
C VAL A 129 -20.21 -0.35 4.68
N ASN A 130 -20.04 0.57 3.73
CA ASN A 130 -19.45 0.27 2.43
C ASN A 130 -17.92 0.26 2.55
N ALA A 131 -17.33 -0.92 2.65
CA ALA A 131 -15.90 -1.17 2.67
C ALA A 131 -15.45 -2.03 1.48
N ALA A 132 -16.13 -1.88 0.32
CA ALA A 132 -15.99 -2.74 -0.84
C ALA A 132 -14.76 -2.44 -1.73
N GLY A 133 -13.82 -1.61 -1.27
CA GLY A 133 -12.57 -1.32 -1.98
C GLY A 133 -12.85 -0.76 -3.38
N TYR A 134 -12.25 -1.34 -4.40
CA TYR A 134 -12.45 -0.91 -5.80
C TYR A 134 -13.89 -1.09 -6.30
N ARG A 135 -14.72 -1.90 -5.65
CA ARG A 135 -16.16 -2.05 -5.94
C ARG A 135 -17.05 -1.09 -5.15
N ALA A 136 -16.49 -0.19 -4.35
CA ALA A 136 -17.27 0.71 -3.51
C ALA A 136 -18.20 1.64 -4.29
N GLY A 137 -17.84 1.98 -5.54
CA GLY A 137 -18.72 2.72 -6.46
C GLY A 137 -19.99 1.93 -6.82
N GLU A 138 -19.87 0.63 -7.10
CA GLU A 138 -21.00 -0.25 -7.39
C GLU A 138 -21.93 -0.38 -6.18
N VAL A 139 -21.35 -0.64 -5.01
CA VAL A 139 -22.10 -0.73 -3.75
C VAL A 139 -22.77 0.61 -3.42
N GLY A 140 -22.08 1.74 -3.62
CA GLY A 140 -22.66 3.07 -3.42
C GLY A 140 -23.92 3.30 -4.25
N ARG A 141 -23.93 2.88 -5.51
CA ARG A 141 -25.11 2.98 -6.38
C ARG A 141 -26.30 2.18 -5.86
N MET A 142 -26.09 1.04 -5.20
CA MET A 142 -27.18 0.30 -4.54
C MET A 142 -27.89 1.11 -3.46
N PHE A 143 -27.17 2.07 -2.84
CA PHE A 143 -27.72 3.01 -1.86
C PHE A 143 -28.21 4.33 -2.49
N GLY A 144 -28.21 4.45 -3.81
CA GLY A 144 -28.53 5.69 -4.51
C GLY A 144 -27.49 6.80 -4.27
N ARG A 145 -26.22 6.44 -4.09
CA ARG A 145 -25.11 7.35 -3.84
C ARG A 145 -23.98 7.11 -4.82
N ASP A 146 -23.44 8.20 -5.34
CA ASP A 146 -22.18 8.15 -6.09
C ASP A 146 -21.01 8.21 -5.10
N VAL A 147 -20.15 7.21 -5.19
CA VAL A 147 -18.88 7.18 -4.45
C VAL A 147 -17.77 7.46 -5.46
N PRO A 148 -17.03 8.57 -5.36
CA PRO A 148 -16.06 8.99 -6.35
C PRO A 148 -14.78 8.16 -6.25
N ILE A 149 -14.85 6.92 -6.71
CA ILE A 149 -13.72 5.99 -6.80
C ILE A 149 -13.40 5.73 -8.25
N MET A 150 -12.12 5.86 -8.60
CA MET A 150 -11.57 5.48 -9.89
C MET A 150 -10.57 4.35 -9.69
N VAL A 151 -10.77 3.25 -10.40
CA VAL A 151 -9.86 2.11 -10.37
C VAL A 151 -8.72 2.36 -11.34
N MET A 152 -7.50 2.33 -10.85
CA MET A 152 -6.29 2.58 -11.64
C MET A 152 -5.40 1.35 -11.62
N SER A 153 -4.78 1.00 -12.75
CA SER A 153 -3.77 -0.06 -12.80
C SER A 153 -2.37 0.50 -12.61
N HIS A 154 -1.63 -0.10 -11.69
CA HIS A 154 -0.20 0.13 -11.50
C HIS A 154 0.54 -1.19 -11.65
N GLN A 155 1.79 -1.11 -12.05
CA GLN A 155 2.67 -2.25 -12.16
C GLN A 155 3.75 -2.20 -11.09
N TYR A 156 4.37 -3.33 -10.84
CA TYR A 156 5.61 -3.44 -10.09
C TYR A 156 6.48 -4.54 -10.70
N ILE A 157 7.78 -4.46 -10.48
CA ILE A 157 8.74 -5.49 -10.89
C ILE A 157 9.40 -6.07 -9.65
N LEU A 158 9.44 -7.40 -9.61
CA LEU A 158 10.23 -8.14 -8.64
C LEU A 158 11.55 -8.54 -9.29
N PHE A 159 12.63 -8.13 -8.68
CA PHE A 159 13.98 -8.57 -9.03
C PHE A 159 14.30 -9.87 -8.30
N GLU A 160 15.02 -10.73 -8.95
CA GLU A 160 15.56 -11.95 -8.35
C GLU A 160 16.58 -11.64 -7.24
N GLU A 161 17.15 -12.69 -6.65
CA GLU A 161 18.17 -12.54 -5.60
C GLU A 161 19.37 -11.73 -6.12
N ILE A 162 19.74 -10.68 -5.36
CA ILE A 162 20.89 -9.83 -5.59
C ILE A 162 21.97 -10.25 -4.58
N PRO A 163 23.09 -10.83 -5.03
CA PRO A 163 24.11 -11.40 -4.13
C PRO A 163 24.67 -10.39 -3.13
N GLU A 164 24.91 -9.15 -3.56
CA GLU A 164 25.43 -8.07 -2.73
C GLU A 164 24.44 -7.67 -1.63
N LEU A 165 23.15 -7.59 -1.98
CA LEU A 165 22.09 -7.31 -1.02
C LEU A 165 21.95 -8.42 0.00
N LYS A 166 22.06 -9.69 -0.45
CA LYS A 166 22.02 -10.84 0.43
C LYS A 166 23.16 -10.81 1.44
N ALA A 167 24.40 -10.66 0.95
CA ALA A 167 25.57 -10.61 1.80
C ALA A 167 25.46 -9.49 2.84
N TRP A 168 25.02 -8.30 2.41
CA TRP A 168 24.82 -7.18 3.33
C TRP A 168 23.71 -7.47 4.36
N SER A 169 22.57 -8.01 3.93
CA SER A 169 21.44 -8.29 4.83
C SER A 169 21.78 -9.32 5.89
N GLU A 170 22.56 -10.34 5.52
CA GLU A 170 23.03 -11.39 6.43
C GLU A 170 24.04 -10.83 7.45
N GLU A 171 24.96 -9.97 7.02
CA GLU A 171 25.92 -9.29 7.89
C GLU A 171 25.24 -8.27 8.81
N ALA A 172 24.36 -7.43 8.26
CA ALA A 172 23.66 -6.38 9.00
C ALA A 172 22.55 -6.91 9.92
N GLY A 173 22.07 -8.14 9.69
CA GLY A 173 20.98 -8.76 10.45
C GLY A 173 19.65 -8.02 10.30
N ARG A 174 19.47 -7.26 9.21
CA ARG A 174 18.26 -6.45 8.96
C ARG A 174 18.00 -6.25 7.48
N LYS A 175 16.77 -5.85 7.14
CA LYS A 175 16.38 -5.37 5.81
C LYS A 175 16.77 -3.89 5.63
N LEU A 176 16.85 -3.46 4.37
CA LEU A 176 16.92 -2.06 4.02
C LEU A 176 15.59 -1.34 4.39
N PRO A 177 15.64 -0.04 4.73
CA PRO A 177 14.43 0.77 4.81
C PRO A 177 13.70 0.80 3.47
N LEU A 178 12.37 0.97 3.50
CA LEU A 178 11.66 1.33 2.27
C LEU A 178 12.23 2.61 1.71
N LEU A 179 12.50 2.62 0.41
CA LEU A 179 12.94 3.82 -0.30
C LEU A 179 11.81 4.34 -1.17
N ARG A 180 11.52 5.63 -1.09
CA ARG A 180 10.53 6.31 -1.93
C ARG A 180 11.14 7.55 -2.54
N ASP A 181 11.19 7.60 -3.85
CA ASP A 181 11.49 8.82 -4.57
C ASP A 181 10.18 9.49 -4.99
N VAL A 182 9.75 10.47 -4.19
CA VAL A 182 8.44 11.13 -4.40
C VAL A 182 8.45 12.14 -5.55
N ASP A 183 9.63 12.62 -5.94
CA ASP A 183 9.77 13.57 -7.04
C ASP A 183 9.75 12.87 -8.40
N THR A 184 10.26 11.64 -8.45
CA THR A 184 10.26 10.77 -9.63
C THR A 184 9.19 9.67 -9.59
N SER A 185 8.42 9.59 -8.49
CA SER A 185 7.21 8.77 -8.34
C SER A 185 7.43 7.25 -8.40
N TRP A 186 8.41 6.76 -7.65
CA TRP A 186 8.59 5.32 -7.46
C TRP A 186 8.96 4.98 -6.01
N TYR A 187 8.79 3.71 -5.67
CA TYR A 187 9.31 3.14 -4.43
C TYR A 187 10.13 1.89 -4.72
N LEU A 188 11.07 1.60 -3.83
CA LEU A 188 11.87 0.38 -3.82
C LEU A 188 11.81 -0.27 -2.45
N ARG A 189 11.49 -1.54 -2.42
CA ARG A 189 11.37 -2.33 -1.20
C ARG A 189 12.17 -3.62 -1.33
N GLN A 190 12.92 -3.95 -0.30
CA GLN A 190 13.58 -5.26 -0.24
C GLN A 190 12.54 -6.37 -0.05
N GLU A 191 12.54 -7.33 -0.95
CA GLU A 191 11.73 -8.54 -0.89
C GLU A 191 12.64 -9.74 -0.78
N LYS A 192 12.77 -10.31 0.43
CA LYS A 192 13.75 -11.34 0.78
C LYS A 192 15.17 -10.84 0.48
N TYR A 193 15.82 -11.32 -0.57
CA TYR A 193 17.14 -10.90 -1.06
C TYR A 193 17.11 -10.24 -2.43
N GLY A 194 15.94 -9.98 -2.96
CA GLY A 194 15.70 -9.17 -4.15
C GLY A 194 15.04 -7.85 -3.81
N MET A 195 14.60 -7.16 -4.84
CA MET A 195 13.93 -5.88 -4.72
C MET A 195 12.56 -5.89 -5.40
N ASN A 196 11.65 -5.09 -4.88
CA ASN A 196 10.37 -4.79 -5.50
C ASN A 196 10.37 -3.30 -5.85
N LEU A 197 10.39 -2.99 -7.14
CA LEU A 197 10.23 -1.62 -7.67
C LEU A 197 8.77 -1.42 -8.09
N GLY A 198 8.10 -0.43 -7.53
CA GLY A 198 6.75 -0.06 -7.89
C GLY A 198 6.65 1.44 -8.20
N PRO A 199 6.54 1.83 -9.46
CA PRO A 199 6.25 3.21 -9.83
C PRO A 199 4.77 3.54 -9.63
N TYR A 200 4.51 4.82 -9.42
CA TYR A 200 3.19 5.44 -9.60
C TYR A 200 3.22 6.18 -10.92
N GLU A 201 3.07 5.45 -12.02
CA GLU A 201 3.31 5.93 -13.37
C GLU A 201 2.38 7.09 -13.72
N ARG A 202 2.93 8.11 -14.35
CA ARG A 202 2.13 9.15 -14.99
C ARG A 202 1.39 8.54 -16.17
N GLY A 203 0.10 8.83 -16.31
CA GLY A 203 -0.72 8.25 -17.38
C GLY A 203 -1.13 6.79 -17.11
N CYS A 204 -1.14 6.34 -15.86
CA CYS A 204 -1.75 5.06 -15.51
C CYS A 204 -3.20 4.99 -16.01
N ARG A 205 -3.63 3.78 -16.39
CA ARG A 205 -4.95 3.59 -17.00
C ARG A 205 -6.03 3.50 -15.94
N ALA A 206 -7.12 4.25 -16.18
CA ALA A 206 -8.37 4.03 -15.46
C ALA A 206 -9.11 2.86 -16.09
N HIS A 207 -9.66 2.01 -15.25
CA HIS A 207 -10.47 0.86 -15.65
C HIS A 207 -11.88 1.00 -15.11
N TRP A 208 -12.83 0.53 -15.88
CA TRP A 208 -14.25 0.49 -15.49
C TRP A 208 -14.78 1.86 -15.03
N ALA A 209 -14.32 2.89 -15.70
CA ALA A 209 -14.67 4.28 -15.39
C ALA A 209 -15.98 4.74 -16.06
N SER A 210 -16.56 3.92 -16.94
CA SER A 210 -17.78 4.19 -17.67
C SER A 210 -18.86 3.15 -17.36
N PRO A 211 -20.15 3.51 -17.37
CA PRO A 211 -21.23 2.53 -17.32
C PRO A 211 -21.22 1.52 -18.47
N ASP A 212 -20.64 1.90 -19.62
CA ASP A 212 -20.51 1.04 -20.81
C ASP A 212 -19.32 0.06 -20.71
N ASP A 213 -18.47 0.22 -19.69
CA ASP A 213 -17.34 -0.64 -19.38
C ASP A 213 -17.44 -1.07 -17.92
N PRO A 214 -18.36 -1.98 -17.54
CA PRO A 214 -18.55 -2.42 -16.18
C PRO A 214 -17.41 -3.36 -15.76
N MET A 215 -17.06 -3.33 -14.48
CA MET A 215 -16.11 -4.28 -13.91
C MET A 215 -16.67 -5.71 -14.01
N PRO A 216 -15.89 -6.67 -14.52
CA PRO A 216 -16.32 -8.07 -14.53
C PRO A 216 -16.64 -8.60 -13.13
N ASP A 217 -17.72 -9.38 -12.99
CA ASP A 217 -18.17 -9.92 -11.71
C ASP A 217 -17.15 -10.84 -11.06
N ASP A 218 -16.39 -11.56 -11.87
CA ASP A 218 -15.35 -12.51 -11.49
C ASP A 218 -13.96 -11.87 -11.32
N PHE A 219 -13.82 -10.56 -11.52
CA PHE A 219 -12.52 -9.89 -11.35
C PHE A 219 -12.08 -9.94 -9.89
N SER A 220 -11.10 -10.81 -9.63
CA SER A 220 -10.48 -11.00 -8.31
C SER A 220 -9.14 -11.70 -8.48
N PHE A 221 -8.09 -11.19 -7.82
CA PHE A 221 -6.74 -11.75 -7.88
C PHE A 221 -6.19 -11.97 -9.31
N GLN A 222 -6.59 -11.11 -10.23
CA GLN A 222 -6.12 -11.14 -11.61
C GLN A 222 -5.07 -10.05 -11.82
N LEU A 223 -4.08 -10.36 -12.65
CA LEU A 223 -3.10 -9.40 -13.13
C LEU A 223 -3.51 -8.94 -14.54
N PHE A 224 -3.27 -7.66 -14.81
CA PHE A 224 -3.35 -7.13 -16.16
C PHE A 224 -2.12 -7.61 -16.96
N PRO A 225 -2.19 -7.62 -18.30
CA PRO A 225 -1.02 -7.85 -19.13
C PRO A 225 0.12 -6.86 -18.79
N ASP A 226 1.34 -7.34 -18.89
CA ASP A 226 2.54 -6.53 -18.68
C ASP A 226 2.60 -5.37 -19.68
N ASP A 227 3.08 -4.23 -19.22
CA ASP A 227 3.31 -3.02 -20.03
C ASP A 227 4.68 -2.44 -19.66
N LEU A 228 5.73 -3.10 -20.13
CA LEU A 228 7.11 -2.76 -19.79
C LEU A 228 7.52 -1.37 -20.29
N ASP A 229 6.94 -0.91 -21.39
CA ASP A 229 7.22 0.43 -21.95
C ASP A 229 6.89 1.54 -20.94
N ARG A 230 5.82 1.36 -20.14
CA ARG A 230 5.48 2.30 -19.07
C ARG A 230 6.46 2.27 -17.89
N LEU A 231 7.21 1.21 -17.73
CA LEU A 231 8.15 1.02 -16.62
C LEU A 231 9.55 1.49 -16.96
N GLU A 232 9.94 1.55 -18.23
CA GLU A 232 11.33 1.76 -18.68
C GLU A 232 11.97 2.98 -18.04
N TRP A 233 11.27 4.10 -18.04
CA TRP A 233 11.80 5.33 -17.46
C TRP A 233 12.08 5.19 -15.95
N TYR A 234 11.16 4.59 -15.22
CA TYR A 234 11.29 4.39 -13.76
C TYR A 234 12.37 3.38 -13.40
N LEU A 235 12.55 2.36 -14.23
CA LEU A 235 13.63 1.39 -14.08
C LEU A 235 14.99 2.06 -14.24
N ASN A 236 15.15 2.89 -15.26
CA ASN A 236 16.39 3.62 -15.52
C ASN A 236 16.68 4.61 -14.38
N ASP A 237 15.70 5.41 -13.96
CA ASP A 237 15.85 6.38 -12.87
C ASP A 237 16.21 5.68 -11.54
N ALA A 238 15.54 4.56 -11.23
CA ALA A 238 15.86 3.78 -10.03
C ALA A 238 17.24 3.13 -10.10
N ALA A 239 17.68 2.66 -11.27
CA ALA A 239 18.99 2.07 -11.48
C ALA A 239 20.13 3.11 -11.38
N GLU A 240 19.87 4.37 -11.74
CA GLU A 240 20.82 5.47 -11.50
C GLU A 240 20.91 5.84 -10.02
N ARG A 241 19.88 5.53 -9.24
CA ARG A 241 19.79 5.88 -7.82
C ARG A 241 20.30 4.78 -6.89
N VAL A 242 20.13 3.51 -7.26
CA VAL A 242 20.48 2.36 -6.42
C VAL A 242 21.33 1.38 -7.23
N HIS A 243 22.52 1.09 -6.75
CA HIS A 243 23.53 0.25 -7.40
C HIS A 243 23.71 -1.08 -6.68
#